data_a9063a104fc2f1f1ef388c4167f6ca49
#
_entry.id   a9063a104fc2f1f1ef388c4167f6ca49
#
_cell.length_a   1.000
_cell.length_b   1.000
_cell.length_c   1.000
_cell.angle_alpha   90.00
_cell.angle_beta   90.00
_cell.angle_gamma   90.00
#
_symmetry.space_group_name_H-M   'P 1'
#
loop_
_entity.id
_entity.type
_entity.pdbx_description
1 polymer ?
#
loop_
_entity_poly.entity_id
_entity_poly.type
_entity_poly.pdbx_seq_one_letter_code
_entity_poly.pdbx_strand_id
1 'polypeptide(L)'
;NQCSYKSLDLHPNSIKIISDFTGNDLSQIDNELEKLKLNSKKGQTISPNEVESIIGFSKEYNFFELTKVIGKNNINKTIEIASYMSKNSKKYPVPLIVATIYSFFNKLFIYHSIENKKEASKILGINPYFIDEYHQASSFYPMKRISKIFEFLLEADKRSKGIDFDNNDQEGIINDLIFKIFKSN
;
A
#
# COMPACT_ATOMS: atom_id res chain seq x y z
N ASN A 1 18.33 -17.04 0.56
CA ASN A 1 17.15 -17.61 1.22
C ASN A 1 17.21 -17.40 2.74
N GLN A 2 16.83 -16.19 3.19
CA GLN A 2 16.86 -15.83 4.62
C GLN A 2 15.87 -16.67 5.46
N CYS A 3 14.75 -17.13 4.87
CA CYS A 3 13.79 -17.99 5.55
C CYS A 3 14.38 -19.35 5.96
N SER A 4 15.20 -19.97 5.09
CA SER A 4 15.89 -21.24 5.43
C SER A 4 16.97 -21.04 6.48
N TYR A 5 17.63 -19.88 6.52
CA TYR A 5 18.62 -19.55 7.54
C TYR A 5 18.01 -19.43 8.93
N LYS A 6 16.78 -18.93 9.07
CA LYS A 6 16.08 -18.80 10.36
C LYS A 6 15.24 -20.02 10.73
N SER A 7 15.25 -21.07 9.91
CA SER A 7 14.45 -22.31 10.12
C SER A 7 12.94 -22.02 10.25
N LEU A 8 12.44 -21.06 9.48
CA LEU A 8 11.04 -20.70 9.41
C LEU A 8 10.38 -21.43 8.24
N ASP A 9 9.25 -22.06 8.48
CA ASP A 9 8.37 -22.60 7.45
C ASP A 9 7.28 -21.57 7.16
N LEU A 10 7.34 -20.96 5.96
CA LEU A 10 6.43 -19.90 5.52
C LEU A 10 5.60 -20.41 4.34
N HIS A 11 4.29 -20.22 4.42
CA HIS A 11 3.44 -20.42 3.27
C HIS A 11 3.89 -19.51 2.11
N PRO A 12 3.86 -19.94 0.81
CA PRO A 12 4.33 -19.12 -0.32
C PRO A 12 3.71 -17.72 -0.38
N ASN A 13 2.43 -17.59 -0.04
CA ASN A 13 1.75 -16.30 0.03
C ASN A 13 2.28 -15.43 1.19
N SER A 14 2.70 -16.01 2.30
CA SER A 14 3.32 -15.30 3.43
C SER A 14 4.65 -14.66 3.03
N ILE A 15 5.47 -15.39 2.26
CA ILE A 15 6.75 -14.87 1.73
C ILE A 15 6.49 -13.65 0.83
N LYS A 16 5.48 -13.75 -0.04
CA LYS A 16 5.15 -12.64 -0.93
C LYS A 16 4.63 -11.43 -0.18
N ILE A 17 3.79 -11.61 0.84
CA ILE A 17 3.32 -10.51 1.71
C ILE A 17 4.50 -9.81 2.38
N ILE A 18 5.44 -10.56 2.97
CA ILE A 18 6.64 -9.99 3.60
C ILE A 18 7.45 -9.21 2.57
N SER A 19 7.68 -9.76 1.38
CA SER A 19 8.43 -9.11 0.32
C SER A 19 7.74 -7.83 -0.19
N ASP A 20 6.43 -7.87 -0.39
CA ASP A 20 5.64 -6.70 -0.81
C ASP A 20 5.62 -5.60 0.27
N PHE A 21 5.69 -6.00 1.55
CA PHE A 21 5.72 -5.10 2.70
C PHE A 21 7.07 -4.44 2.93
N THR A 22 8.17 -5.22 2.85
CA THR A 22 9.53 -4.77 3.17
C THR A 22 10.28 -4.24 1.94
N GLY A 23 9.77 -4.52 0.73
CA GLY A 23 10.50 -4.23 -0.50
C GLY A 23 11.84 -4.95 -0.55
N ASN A 24 12.89 -4.20 -0.96
CA ASN A 24 14.27 -4.73 -1.07
C ASN A 24 15.14 -4.41 0.15
N ASP A 25 14.55 -3.93 1.26
CA ASP A 25 15.30 -3.64 2.48
C ASP A 25 15.60 -4.93 3.26
N LEU A 26 16.83 -5.43 3.10
CA LEU A 26 17.28 -6.66 3.73
C LEU A 26 17.27 -6.59 5.27
N SER A 27 17.55 -5.41 5.83
CA SER A 27 17.52 -5.21 7.29
C SER A 27 16.10 -5.29 7.82
N GLN A 28 15.15 -4.70 7.11
CA GLN A 28 13.73 -4.77 7.46
C GLN A 28 13.20 -6.20 7.32
N ILE A 29 13.56 -6.91 6.23
CA ILE A 29 13.20 -8.32 6.05
C ILE A 29 13.72 -9.16 7.22
N ASP A 30 14.96 -8.96 7.62
CA ASP A 30 15.58 -9.72 8.71
C ASP A 30 14.88 -9.49 10.05
N ASN A 31 14.55 -8.24 10.37
CA ASN A 31 13.81 -7.87 11.57
C ASN A 31 12.40 -8.48 11.60
N GLU A 32 11.69 -8.48 10.47
CA GLU A 32 10.34 -9.06 10.40
C GLU A 32 10.37 -10.60 10.51
N LEU A 33 11.36 -11.25 9.89
CA LEU A 33 11.56 -12.68 10.06
C LEU A 33 11.92 -13.08 11.51
N GLU A 34 12.68 -12.23 12.23
CA GLU A 34 12.97 -12.42 13.66
C GLU A 34 11.69 -12.35 14.50
N LYS A 35 10.83 -11.36 14.26
CA LYS A 35 9.52 -11.25 14.95
C LYS A 35 8.66 -12.49 14.71
N LEU A 36 8.60 -12.98 13.46
CA LEU A 36 7.89 -14.20 13.13
C LEU A 36 8.44 -15.40 13.90
N LYS A 37 9.76 -15.54 13.94
CA LYS A 37 10.44 -16.63 14.67
C LYS A 37 10.12 -16.65 16.16
N LEU A 38 10.12 -15.45 16.79
CA LEU A 38 9.84 -15.31 18.22
C LEU A 38 8.38 -15.59 18.59
N ASN A 39 7.45 -15.37 17.65
CA ASN A 39 6.02 -15.49 17.89
C ASN A 39 5.37 -16.75 17.29
N SER A 40 6.14 -17.57 16.56
CA SER A 40 5.65 -18.80 15.92
C SER A 40 6.06 -20.04 16.68
N LYS A 41 5.23 -21.09 16.63
CA LYS A 41 5.56 -22.38 17.18
C LYS A 41 6.55 -23.12 16.27
N LYS A 42 7.52 -23.81 16.87
CA LYS A 42 8.54 -24.58 16.15
C LYS A 42 7.88 -25.65 15.25
N GLY A 43 8.18 -25.65 13.95
CA GLY A 43 7.65 -26.63 13.00
C GLY A 43 6.25 -26.33 12.44
N GLN A 44 5.71 -25.15 12.71
CA GLN A 44 4.42 -24.71 12.14
C GLN A 44 4.67 -23.88 10.87
N THR A 45 3.93 -24.18 9.79
CA THR A 45 3.88 -23.32 8.59
C THR A 45 3.11 -22.06 8.89
N ILE A 46 3.76 -20.91 8.79
CA ILE A 46 3.17 -19.59 9.10
C ILE A 46 2.29 -19.15 7.93
N SER A 47 1.01 -19.02 8.20
CA SER A 47 0.00 -18.59 7.24
C SER A 47 0.03 -17.07 6.97
N PRO A 48 -0.59 -16.57 5.87
CA PRO A 48 -0.74 -15.15 5.59
C PRO A 48 -1.37 -14.36 6.74
N ASN A 49 -2.42 -14.89 7.37
CA ASN A 49 -3.10 -14.24 8.50
C ASN A 49 -2.20 -14.10 9.74
N GLU A 50 -1.36 -15.11 10.00
CA GLU A 50 -0.40 -15.07 11.10
C GLU A 50 0.71 -14.05 10.80
N VAL A 51 1.18 -13.93 9.55
CA VAL A 51 2.11 -12.88 9.14
C VAL A 51 1.51 -11.51 9.42
N GLU A 52 0.26 -11.26 9.01
CA GLU A 52 -0.41 -9.98 9.29
C GLU A 52 -0.53 -9.69 10.79
N SER A 53 -0.83 -10.71 11.61
CA SER A 53 -1.02 -10.55 13.05
C SER A 53 0.29 -10.37 13.82
N ILE A 54 1.36 -11.06 13.43
CA ILE A 54 2.65 -11.10 14.15
C ILE A 54 3.57 -9.96 13.70
N ILE A 55 3.69 -9.75 12.40
CA ILE A 55 4.47 -8.60 11.88
C ILE A 55 3.81 -7.33 12.33
N GLY A 56 2.50 -7.42 12.67
CA GLY A 56 1.64 -6.37 13.14
C GLY A 56 2.07 -5.10 12.46
N PHE A 57 1.52 -4.78 11.28
CA PHE A 57 1.96 -3.63 10.50
C PHE A 57 2.58 -2.63 11.46
N SER A 58 3.91 -2.52 11.49
CA SER A 58 4.69 -1.96 12.60
C SER A 58 4.01 -0.71 13.13
N LYS A 59 4.24 -0.31 14.39
CA LYS A 59 3.76 0.98 14.96
C LYS A 59 4.04 2.19 14.06
N GLU A 60 4.82 2.00 13.00
CA GLU A 60 5.11 2.96 11.95
C GLU A 60 4.24 2.64 10.72
N TYR A 61 3.41 3.57 10.33
CA TYR A 61 2.63 3.51 9.09
C TYR A 61 3.52 3.29 7.86
N ASN A 62 3.01 2.55 6.87
CA ASN A 62 3.71 2.24 5.62
C ASN A 62 2.81 2.47 4.40
N PHE A 63 3.42 2.39 3.21
CA PHE A 63 2.71 2.63 1.95
C PHE A 63 1.57 1.64 1.68
N PHE A 64 1.74 0.39 2.11
CA PHE A 64 0.70 -0.63 1.95
C PHE A 64 -0.52 -0.30 2.81
N GLU A 65 -0.30 0.10 4.05
CA GLU A 65 -1.38 0.50 4.97
C GLU A 65 -2.13 1.74 4.44
N LEU A 66 -1.41 2.72 3.87
CA LEU A 66 -2.02 3.89 3.25
C LEU A 66 -3.00 3.48 2.13
N THR A 67 -2.56 2.65 1.19
CA THR A 67 -3.41 2.21 0.08
C THR A 67 -4.57 1.34 0.54
N LYS A 68 -4.37 0.51 1.56
CA LYS A 68 -5.41 -0.32 2.17
C LYS A 68 -6.54 0.51 2.79
N VAL A 69 -6.21 1.56 3.53
CA VAL A 69 -7.24 2.43 4.15
C VAL A 69 -7.92 3.34 3.12
N ILE A 70 -7.21 3.77 2.07
CA ILE A 70 -7.81 4.44 0.91
C ILE A 70 -8.82 3.52 0.26
N GLY A 71 -8.43 2.27 -0.05
CA GLY A 71 -9.31 1.26 -0.66
C GLY A 71 -10.56 0.97 0.14
N LYS A 72 -10.48 1.04 1.47
CA LYS A 72 -11.63 0.91 2.39
C LYS A 72 -12.46 2.19 2.53
N ASN A 73 -12.13 3.24 1.79
CA ASN A 73 -12.75 4.56 1.89
C ASN A 73 -12.77 5.15 3.32
N ASN A 74 -11.72 4.83 4.12
CA ASN A 74 -11.60 5.30 5.50
C ASN A 74 -10.82 6.62 5.56
N ILE A 75 -11.54 7.74 5.44
CA ILE A 75 -10.95 9.09 5.40
C ILE A 75 -10.13 9.41 6.67
N ASN A 76 -10.65 9.12 7.85
CA ASN A 76 -10.00 9.50 9.11
C ASN A 76 -8.64 8.82 9.26
N LYS A 77 -8.59 7.50 9.00
CA LYS A 77 -7.33 6.75 9.09
C LYS A 77 -6.37 7.12 7.96
N THR A 78 -6.88 7.46 6.77
CA THR A 78 -6.05 7.94 5.67
C THR A 78 -5.37 9.25 6.01
N ILE A 79 -6.08 10.21 6.59
CA ILE A 79 -5.52 11.50 7.04
C ILE A 79 -4.45 11.28 8.11
N GLU A 80 -4.71 10.41 9.08
CA GLU A 80 -3.75 10.07 10.15
C GLU A 80 -2.43 9.53 9.58
N ILE A 81 -2.51 8.56 8.66
CA ILE A 81 -1.34 7.96 8.01
C ILE A 81 -0.63 8.98 7.11
N ALA A 82 -1.36 9.74 6.32
CA ALA A 82 -0.82 10.75 5.43
C ALA A 82 -0.08 11.86 6.20
N SER A 83 -0.66 12.32 7.31
CA SER A 83 -0.02 13.30 8.21
C SER A 83 1.25 12.76 8.88
N TYR A 84 1.26 11.48 9.27
CA TYR A 84 2.48 10.84 9.77
C TYR A 84 3.57 10.79 8.69
N MET A 85 3.21 10.39 7.47
CA MET A 85 4.16 10.29 6.35
C MET A 85 4.74 11.65 5.97
N SER A 86 3.92 12.70 5.91
CA SER A 86 4.38 14.06 5.56
C SER A 86 5.37 14.62 6.59
N LYS A 87 5.16 14.34 7.87
CA LYS A 87 6.10 14.69 8.95
C LYS A 87 7.41 13.91 8.92
N ASN A 88 7.42 12.77 8.26
CA ASN A 88 8.59 11.90 8.08
C ASN A 88 9.07 11.87 6.62
N SER A 89 9.14 13.04 5.99
CA SER A 89 9.40 13.22 4.55
C SER A 89 10.71 12.60 4.04
N LYS A 90 11.74 12.45 4.88
CA LYS A 90 12.97 11.73 4.54
C LYS A 90 12.71 10.25 4.26
N LYS A 91 11.80 9.62 5.01
CA LYS A 91 11.42 8.21 4.85
C LYS A 91 10.30 8.05 3.82
N TYR A 92 9.41 9.04 3.73
CA TYR A 92 8.24 9.06 2.86
C TYR A 92 8.24 10.30 1.95
N PRO A 93 9.11 10.37 0.93
CA PRO A 93 9.11 11.48 -0.02
C PRO A 93 7.76 11.59 -0.74
N VAL A 94 7.26 12.82 -0.92
CA VAL A 94 5.95 13.06 -1.57
C VAL A 94 5.83 12.40 -2.93
N PRO A 95 6.85 12.45 -3.83
CA PRO A 95 6.75 11.75 -5.12
C PRO A 95 6.51 10.25 -4.97
N LEU A 96 7.06 9.62 -3.92
CA LEU A 96 6.88 8.20 -3.67
C LEU A 96 5.48 7.88 -3.13
N ILE A 97 4.92 8.75 -2.28
CA ILE A 97 3.53 8.64 -1.82
C ILE A 97 2.57 8.75 -3.02
N VAL A 98 2.77 9.76 -3.88
CA VAL A 98 1.94 9.97 -5.09
C VAL A 98 2.03 8.76 -6.03
N ALA A 99 3.25 8.26 -6.30
CA ALA A 99 3.46 7.09 -7.15
C ALA A 99 2.79 5.82 -6.58
N THR A 100 2.80 5.65 -5.26
CA THR A 100 2.15 4.52 -4.58
C THR A 100 0.62 4.58 -4.73
N ILE A 101 0.03 5.75 -4.48
CA ILE A 101 -1.42 5.96 -4.64
C ILE A 101 -1.82 5.79 -6.11
N TYR A 102 -1.01 6.31 -7.04
CA TYR A 102 -1.22 6.10 -8.48
C TYR A 102 -1.21 4.61 -8.84
N SER A 103 -0.22 3.85 -8.38
CA SER A 103 -0.12 2.41 -8.64
C SER A 103 -1.36 1.65 -8.14
N PHE A 104 -1.87 2.00 -6.97
CA PHE A 104 -3.11 1.42 -6.42
C PHE A 104 -4.31 1.72 -7.33
N PHE A 105 -4.57 2.98 -7.67
CA PHE A 105 -5.71 3.35 -8.51
C PHE A 105 -5.58 2.86 -9.95
N ASN A 106 -4.37 2.76 -10.49
CA ASN A 106 -4.12 2.18 -11.81
C ASN A 106 -4.52 0.68 -11.83
N LYS A 107 -4.11 -0.09 -10.83
CA LYS A 107 -4.54 -1.48 -10.69
C LYS A 107 -6.05 -1.59 -10.49
N LEU A 108 -6.65 -0.70 -9.70
CA LEU A 108 -8.10 -0.67 -9.49
C LEU A 108 -8.84 -0.34 -10.78
N PHE A 109 -8.33 0.58 -11.59
CA PHE A 109 -8.88 0.90 -12.90
C PHE A 109 -8.84 -0.30 -13.85
N ILE A 110 -7.70 -1.02 -13.90
CA ILE A 110 -7.57 -2.27 -14.65
C ILE A 110 -8.52 -3.33 -14.09
N TYR A 111 -8.67 -3.42 -12.75
CA TYR A 111 -9.59 -4.36 -12.12
C TYR A 111 -11.04 -4.19 -12.64
N HIS A 112 -11.50 -2.97 -12.85
CA HIS A 112 -12.84 -2.72 -13.41
C HIS A 112 -13.04 -3.32 -14.81
N SER A 113 -12.01 -3.31 -15.67
CA SER A 113 -12.08 -3.82 -17.04
C SER A 113 -11.94 -5.35 -17.16
N ILE A 114 -11.56 -6.04 -16.06
CA ILE A 114 -11.42 -7.50 -16.09
C ILE A 114 -12.80 -8.15 -16.02
N GLU A 115 -13.15 -8.92 -17.04
CA GLU A 115 -14.40 -9.69 -17.09
C GLU A 115 -14.35 -10.89 -16.13
N ASN A 116 -13.33 -11.74 -16.27
CA ASN A 116 -13.14 -12.90 -15.40
C ASN A 116 -12.33 -12.53 -14.16
N LYS A 117 -13.00 -12.22 -13.06
CA LYS A 117 -12.36 -11.82 -11.79
C LYS A 117 -11.44 -12.89 -11.18
N LYS A 118 -11.56 -14.16 -11.57
CA LYS A 118 -10.65 -15.22 -11.12
C LYS A 118 -9.23 -15.05 -11.65
N GLU A 119 -9.07 -14.34 -12.76
CA GLU A 119 -7.77 -14.05 -13.37
C GLU A 119 -7.16 -12.73 -12.89
N ALA A 120 -7.90 -11.97 -12.07
CA ALA A 120 -7.52 -10.63 -11.68
C ALA A 120 -6.14 -10.59 -10.99
N SER A 121 -5.82 -11.55 -10.13
CA SER A 121 -4.51 -11.60 -9.46
C SER A 121 -3.34 -11.70 -10.43
N LYS A 122 -3.50 -12.53 -11.47
CA LYS A 122 -2.49 -12.72 -12.52
C LYS A 122 -2.36 -11.48 -13.39
N ILE A 123 -3.48 -10.89 -13.82
CA ILE A 123 -3.50 -9.69 -14.68
C ILE A 123 -2.91 -8.48 -13.96
N LEU A 124 -3.27 -8.28 -12.69
CA LEU A 124 -2.80 -7.17 -11.87
C LEU A 124 -1.38 -7.38 -11.30
N GLY A 125 -0.83 -8.60 -11.41
CA GLY A 125 0.46 -8.94 -10.83
C GLY A 125 0.50 -8.86 -9.31
N ILE A 126 -0.64 -9.12 -8.64
CA ILE A 126 -0.76 -9.05 -7.18
C ILE A 126 -1.04 -10.44 -6.59
N ASN A 127 -0.76 -10.58 -5.28
CA ASN A 127 -1.10 -11.80 -4.58
C ASN A 127 -2.63 -12.01 -4.56
N PRO A 128 -3.14 -13.24 -4.85
CA PRO A 128 -4.57 -13.55 -4.79
C PRO A 128 -5.25 -13.15 -3.47
N TYR A 129 -4.50 -13.17 -2.37
CA TYR A 129 -4.94 -12.74 -1.04
C TYR A 129 -5.49 -11.30 -1.01
N PHE A 130 -4.96 -10.40 -1.85
CA PHE A 130 -5.35 -8.99 -1.89
C PHE A 130 -6.49 -8.69 -2.88
N ILE A 131 -6.99 -9.67 -3.62
CA ILE A 131 -8.05 -9.44 -4.62
C ILE A 131 -9.33 -8.90 -3.98
N ASP A 132 -9.68 -9.39 -2.81
CA ASP A 132 -10.87 -8.95 -2.08
C ASP A 132 -10.80 -7.47 -1.69
N GLU A 133 -9.59 -6.95 -1.43
CA GLU A 133 -9.40 -5.52 -1.16
C GLU A 133 -9.70 -4.67 -2.41
N TYR A 134 -9.29 -5.13 -3.61
CA TYR A 134 -9.63 -4.46 -4.87
C TYR A 134 -11.11 -4.60 -5.20
N HIS A 135 -11.71 -5.76 -4.91
CA HIS A 135 -13.15 -5.94 -5.08
C HIS A 135 -13.94 -4.97 -4.20
N GLN A 136 -13.58 -4.85 -2.91
CA GLN A 136 -14.18 -3.90 -1.99
C GLN A 136 -13.98 -2.44 -2.46
N ALA A 137 -12.74 -2.08 -2.83
CA ALA A 137 -12.41 -0.74 -3.30
C ALA A 137 -13.18 -0.36 -4.57
N SER A 138 -13.44 -1.30 -5.47
CA SER A 138 -14.18 -1.04 -6.71
C SER A 138 -15.60 -0.53 -6.49
N SER A 139 -16.22 -0.86 -5.35
CA SER A 139 -17.54 -0.36 -4.98
C SER A 139 -17.55 1.12 -4.58
N PHE A 140 -16.42 1.61 -4.02
CA PHE A 140 -16.28 3.02 -3.61
C PHE A 140 -15.75 3.92 -4.72
N TYR A 141 -14.96 3.35 -5.65
CA TYR A 141 -14.24 4.08 -6.68
C TYR A 141 -14.63 3.59 -8.08
N PRO A 142 -15.78 4.04 -8.64
CA PRO A 142 -16.14 3.74 -10.03
C PRO A 142 -15.13 4.37 -11.00
N MET A 143 -15.02 3.86 -12.23
CA MET A 143 -14.02 4.28 -13.23
C MET A 143 -13.99 5.79 -13.46
N LYS A 144 -15.15 6.44 -13.50
CA LYS A 144 -15.26 7.91 -13.65
C LYS A 144 -14.56 8.66 -12.51
N ARG A 145 -14.73 8.17 -11.28
CA ARG A 145 -14.07 8.74 -10.09
C ARG A 145 -12.56 8.53 -10.16
N ILE A 146 -12.11 7.33 -10.55
CA ILE A 146 -10.68 7.03 -10.70
C ILE A 146 -10.04 7.92 -11.76
N SER A 147 -10.69 8.16 -12.90
CA SER A 147 -10.18 9.08 -13.93
C SER A 147 -9.92 10.47 -13.37
N LYS A 148 -10.85 10.99 -12.56
CA LYS A 148 -10.66 12.28 -11.88
C LYS A 148 -9.53 12.27 -10.84
N ILE A 149 -9.36 11.15 -10.13
CA ILE A 149 -8.26 10.97 -9.17
C ILE A 149 -6.90 11.00 -9.89
N PHE A 150 -6.80 10.48 -11.11
CA PHE A 150 -5.55 10.59 -11.89
C PHE A 150 -5.17 12.04 -12.21
N GLU A 151 -6.13 12.93 -12.44
CA GLU A 151 -5.87 14.37 -12.63
C GLU A 151 -5.29 14.98 -11.34
N PHE A 152 -5.84 14.65 -10.18
CA PHE A 152 -5.34 15.12 -8.88
C PHE A 152 -3.94 14.59 -8.57
N LEU A 153 -3.67 13.33 -8.92
CA LEU A 153 -2.35 12.73 -8.76
C LEU A 153 -1.31 13.39 -9.66
N LEU A 154 -1.68 13.72 -10.91
CA LEU A 154 -0.81 14.46 -11.82
C LEU A 154 -0.49 15.87 -11.28
N GLU A 155 -1.50 16.57 -10.75
CA GLU A 155 -1.30 17.86 -10.11
C GLU A 155 -0.36 17.77 -8.90
N ALA A 156 -0.58 16.79 -8.03
CA ALA A 156 0.26 16.57 -6.86
C ALA A 156 1.71 16.20 -7.24
N ASP A 157 1.89 15.39 -8.29
CA ASP A 157 3.21 15.03 -8.81
C ASP A 157 3.96 16.26 -9.33
N LYS A 158 3.32 17.10 -10.13
CA LYS A 158 3.90 18.36 -10.63
C LYS A 158 4.29 19.29 -9.48
N ARG A 159 3.41 19.48 -8.51
CA ARG A 159 3.68 20.33 -7.33
C ARG A 159 4.85 19.79 -6.51
N SER A 160 4.94 18.47 -6.33
CA SER A 160 6.03 17.83 -5.57
C SER A 160 7.41 17.99 -6.22
N LYS A 161 7.43 18.27 -7.53
CA LYS A 161 8.63 18.53 -8.34
C LYS A 161 8.92 20.02 -8.54
N GLY A 162 8.14 20.92 -7.94
CA GLY A 162 8.28 22.37 -8.10
C GLY A 162 7.87 22.88 -9.49
N ILE A 163 7.07 22.12 -10.26
CA ILE A 163 6.58 22.54 -11.56
C ILE A 163 5.33 23.38 -11.34
N ASP A 164 5.33 24.61 -11.85
CA ASP A 164 4.22 25.58 -11.78
C ASP A 164 3.86 26.08 -10.36
N PHE A 165 4.68 25.78 -9.33
CA PHE A 165 4.42 26.17 -7.94
C PHE A 165 5.70 26.54 -7.20
N ASP A 166 5.73 27.72 -6.59
CA ASP A 166 6.87 28.22 -5.81
C ASP A 166 6.94 27.69 -4.37
N ASN A 167 6.05 26.80 -3.96
CA ASN A 167 5.90 26.42 -2.56
C ASN A 167 6.21 24.93 -2.30
N ASN A 168 7.28 24.68 -1.53
CA ASN A 168 7.73 23.35 -1.10
C ASN A 168 6.93 22.78 0.10
N ASP A 169 5.65 23.15 0.25
CA ASP A 169 4.78 22.61 1.30
C ASP A 169 4.37 21.17 1.00
N GLN A 170 5.24 20.25 1.39
CA GLN A 170 5.01 18.81 1.18
C GLN A 170 3.79 18.29 1.95
N GLU A 171 3.52 18.83 3.14
CA GLU A 171 2.35 18.45 3.93
C GLU A 171 1.06 18.94 3.28
N GLY A 172 1.04 20.17 2.80
CA GLY A 172 -0.10 20.73 2.08
C GLY A 172 -0.42 19.98 0.78
N ILE A 173 0.59 19.53 0.03
CA ILE A 173 0.39 18.73 -1.18
C ILE A 173 -0.33 17.41 -0.86
N ILE A 174 0.12 16.70 0.17
CA ILE A 174 -0.47 15.40 0.54
C ILE A 174 -1.88 15.59 1.08
N ASN A 175 -2.09 16.57 1.95
CA ASN A 175 -3.40 16.83 2.55
C ASN A 175 -4.44 17.23 1.50
N ASP A 176 -4.06 18.09 0.55
CA ASP A 176 -4.90 18.50 -0.57
C ASP A 176 -5.25 17.29 -1.47
N LEU A 177 -4.25 16.46 -1.80
CA LEU A 177 -4.47 15.25 -2.60
C LEU A 177 -5.47 14.31 -1.91
N ILE A 178 -5.27 14.00 -0.63
CA ILE A 178 -6.17 13.11 0.13
C ILE A 178 -7.59 13.70 0.18
N PHE A 179 -7.71 14.99 0.46
CA PHE A 179 -9.00 15.66 0.47
C PHE A 179 -9.72 15.57 -0.89
N LYS A 180 -9.02 15.83 -2.00
CA LYS A 180 -9.56 15.71 -3.35
C LYS A 180 -10.00 14.29 -3.69
N ILE A 181 -9.22 13.27 -3.30
CA ILE A 181 -9.55 11.86 -3.51
C ILE A 181 -10.89 11.51 -2.85
N PHE A 182 -11.11 11.92 -1.60
CA PHE A 182 -12.35 11.59 -0.88
C PHE A 182 -13.55 12.47 -1.26
N LYS A 183 -13.33 13.68 -1.75
CA LYS A 183 -14.39 14.57 -2.24
C LYS A 183 -14.81 14.33 -3.70
N SER A 184 -14.02 13.59 -4.47
CA SER A 184 -14.36 13.26 -5.87
C SER A 184 -15.53 12.29 -5.92
N ASN A 185 -16.74 12.79 -6.04
CA ASN A 185 -17.93 12.01 -6.37
C ASN A 185 -18.20 12.05 -7.86
#